data_813869aedf02742b238673cf6fbc2c00
#
_entry.id   813869aedf02742b238673cf6fbc2c00
#
_cell.length_a   1.000
_cell.length_b   1.000
_cell.length_c   1.000
_cell.angle_alpha   90.00
_cell.angle_beta   90.00
_cell.angle_gamma   90.00
#
_symmetry.space_group_name_H-M   'P 1'
#
loop_
_entity.id
_entity.type
_entity.pdbx_description
1 polymer ?
#
loop_
_entity_poly.entity_id
_entity_poly.type
_entity_poly.pdbx_seq_one_letter_code
_entity_poly.pdbx_strand_id
1 'polypeptide(L)'
;MQKRIFFTILMVFFALTTMAEGLTYLSTEDFKKKVCYYDLSSGQQPQWKYIGDKPCLIDFSTTWCGWCKKLHPILEQVAKQYEGKVYVYTLDAEKEPEVAALFGVRSYPTVVLC
;
A
#
# COMPACT_ATOMS: atom_id res chain seq x y z
N MET A 1 36.14 -5.35 -49.14
CA MET A 1 35.70 -4.29 -48.23
C MET A 1 34.62 -4.85 -47.35
N GLN A 2 34.95 -5.14 -46.13
CA GLN A 2 33.97 -5.61 -45.17
C GLN A 2 33.27 -4.40 -44.58
N LYS A 3 32.03 -4.24 -44.92
CA LYS A 3 31.15 -3.38 -44.17
C LYS A 3 30.96 -4.04 -42.83
N ARG A 4 31.65 -3.56 -41.84
CA ARG A 4 31.37 -3.91 -40.46
C ARG A 4 30.04 -3.24 -40.13
N ILE A 5 29.01 -4.02 -40.26
CA ILE A 5 27.75 -3.68 -39.67
C ILE A 5 27.99 -3.77 -38.18
N PHE A 6 28.30 -2.64 -37.59
CA PHE A 6 28.14 -2.49 -36.16
C PHE A 6 26.66 -2.62 -35.90
N PHE A 7 26.23 -3.83 -35.64
CA PHE A 7 25.07 -4.01 -34.84
C PHE A 7 25.43 -3.45 -33.48
N THR A 8 25.27 -2.15 -33.33
CA THR A 8 24.97 -1.62 -32.03
C THR A 8 23.68 -2.30 -31.67
N ILE A 9 23.81 -3.43 -31.03
CA ILE A 9 22.75 -3.91 -30.18
C ILE A 9 22.58 -2.79 -29.19
N LEU A 10 21.69 -1.87 -29.53
CA LEU A 10 21.08 -1.03 -28.56
C LEU A 10 20.35 -2.01 -27.64
N MET A 11 21.08 -2.52 -26.65
CA MET A 11 20.44 -3.01 -25.48
C MET A 11 19.65 -1.83 -24.94
N VAL A 12 18.45 -1.72 -25.44
CA VAL A 12 17.42 -1.05 -24.69
C VAL A 12 17.34 -1.87 -23.43
N PHE A 13 18.16 -1.46 -22.46
CA PHE A 13 17.89 -1.76 -21.10
C PHE A 13 16.54 -1.11 -20.86
N PHE A 14 15.52 -1.87 -21.17
CA PHE A 14 14.29 -1.69 -20.48
C PHE A 14 14.64 -2.03 -19.04
N ALA A 15 15.13 -1.01 -18.33
CA ALA A 15 14.99 -1.04 -16.92
C ALA A 15 13.49 -1.16 -16.69
N LEU A 16 13.01 -2.40 -16.61
CA LEU A 16 11.87 -2.69 -15.81
C LEU A 16 12.25 -2.17 -14.43
N THR A 17 12.01 -0.88 -14.22
CA THR A 17 11.70 -0.42 -12.91
C THR A 17 10.42 -1.16 -12.58
N THR A 18 10.56 -2.38 -12.12
CA THR A 18 9.61 -2.91 -11.19
C THR A 18 9.56 -1.84 -10.13
N MET A 19 8.52 -1.01 -10.20
CA MET A 19 8.17 -0.16 -9.09
C MET A 19 8.09 -1.13 -7.93
N ALA A 20 9.20 -1.19 -7.16
CA ALA A 20 9.18 -1.85 -5.88
C ALA A 20 7.88 -1.40 -5.26
N GLU A 21 6.98 -2.33 -4.96
CA GLU A 21 5.76 -2.03 -4.25
C GLU A 21 6.19 -1.53 -2.88
N GLY A 22 6.58 -0.24 -2.83
CA GLY A 22 6.89 0.44 -1.61
C GLY A 22 5.61 0.68 -0.81
N LEU A 23 5.70 1.58 0.13
CA LEU A 23 4.55 2.04 0.89
C LEU A 23 3.49 2.59 -0.07
N THR A 24 2.33 1.94 -0.13
CA THR A 24 1.24 2.28 -1.03
C THR A 24 0.14 3.02 -0.29
N TYR A 25 -0.26 4.17 -0.80
CA TYR A 25 -1.41 4.90 -0.28
C TYR A 25 -2.70 4.19 -0.67
N LEU A 26 -3.58 4.00 0.30
CA LEU A 26 -4.81 3.25 0.15
C LEU A 26 -6.01 4.18 0.29
N SER A 27 -6.81 4.30 -0.76
CA SER A 27 -8.12 4.95 -0.70
C SER A 27 -9.19 3.99 -0.15
N THR A 28 -10.37 4.52 0.19
CA THR A 28 -11.52 3.67 0.57
C THR A 28 -11.89 2.68 -0.54
N GLU A 29 -11.86 3.12 -1.80
CA GLU A 29 -12.12 2.26 -2.95
C GLU A 29 -11.08 1.15 -3.08
N ASP A 30 -9.81 1.48 -2.93
CA ASP A 30 -8.73 0.50 -2.95
C ASP A 30 -8.82 -0.48 -1.78
N PHE A 31 -9.21 -0.01 -0.61
CA PHE A 31 -9.44 -0.87 0.55
C PHE A 31 -10.53 -1.91 0.26
N LYS A 32 -11.64 -1.50 -0.34
CA LYS A 32 -12.73 -2.42 -0.72
C LYS A 32 -12.29 -3.46 -1.73
N LYS A 33 -11.37 -3.12 -2.62
CA LYS A 33 -10.88 -4.01 -3.67
C LYS A 33 -9.75 -4.93 -3.22
N LYS A 34 -8.91 -4.49 -2.30
CA LYS A 34 -7.64 -5.15 -1.97
C LYS A 34 -7.63 -5.78 -0.58
N VAL A 35 -8.41 -5.27 0.34
CA VAL A 35 -8.35 -5.66 1.75
C VAL A 35 -9.63 -6.32 2.20
N CYS A 36 -10.75 -5.62 2.19
CA CYS A 36 -12.02 -6.13 2.64
C CYS A 36 -13.17 -5.40 1.94
N TYR A 37 -13.96 -6.15 1.20
CA TYR A 37 -15.19 -5.58 0.63
C TYR A 37 -16.24 -5.42 1.71
N TYR A 38 -16.90 -4.28 1.73
CA TYR A 38 -18.05 -4.02 2.58
C TYR A 38 -19.04 -3.09 1.89
N ASP A 39 -20.29 -3.18 2.30
CA ASP A 39 -21.38 -2.34 1.81
C ASP A 39 -22.20 -1.83 3.01
N LEU A 40 -22.12 -0.55 3.26
CA LEU A 40 -22.86 0.11 4.35
C LEU A 40 -24.30 0.43 3.95
N SER A 41 -24.63 0.42 2.66
CA SER A 41 -25.97 0.73 2.18
C SER A 41 -27.00 -0.36 2.50
N SER A 42 -26.53 -1.57 2.75
CA SER A 42 -27.39 -2.72 3.07
C SER A 42 -27.96 -2.69 4.50
N GLY A 43 -27.47 -1.78 5.36
CA GLY A 43 -27.83 -1.74 6.77
C GLY A 43 -27.29 -2.89 7.62
N GLN A 44 -26.52 -3.79 7.01
CA GLN A 44 -25.88 -4.89 7.72
C GLN A 44 -24.50 -4.45 8.26
N GLN A 45 -24.13 -5.02 9.38
CA GLN A 45 -22.79 -4.83 9.91
C GLN A 45 -21.76 -5.42 8.95
N PRO A 46 -20.71 -4.66 8.59
CA PRO A 46 -19.61 -5.21 7.79
C PRO A 46 -19.00 -6.43 8.47
N GLN A 47 -18.91 -7.53 7.72
CA GLN A 47 -18.21 -8.71 8.20
C GLN A 47 -16.76 -8.67 7.70
N TRP A 48 -15.84 -8.83 8.62
CA TRP A 48 -14.41 -8.86 8.27
C TRP A 48 -14.10 -10.13 7.47
N LYS A 49 -13.63 -9.93 6.26
CA LYS A 49 -13.04 -10.98 5.42
C LYS A 49 -11.91 -10.40 4.60
N TYR A 50 -10.69 -10.75 4.96
CA TYR A 50 -9.53 -10.36 4.18
C TYR A 50 -9.53 -11.05 2.82
N ILE A 51 -9.37 -10.28 1.75
CA ILE A 51 -9.45 -10.76 0.36
C ILE A 51 -8.10 -10.72 -0.37
N GLY A 52 -7.04 -10.27 0.29
CA GLY A 52 -5.70 -10.25 -0.29
C GLY A 52 -5.07 -11.64 -0.38
N ASP A 53 -4.14 -11.78 -1.31
CA ASP A 53 -3.39 -13.02 -1.55
C ASP A 53 -2.14 -13.15 -0.65
N LYS A 54 -1.77 -12.07 0.04
CA LYS A 54 -0.63 -12.01 0.97
C LYS A 54 -1.02 -11.23 2.21
N PRO A 55 -0.33 -11.44 3.34
CA PRO A 55 -0.54 -10.60 4.51
C PRO A 55 -0.34 -9.12 4.18
N CYS A 56 -1.04 -8.25 4.88
CA CYS A 56 -0.85 -6.82 4.74
C CYS A 56 -0.69 -6.13 6.09
N LEU A 57 -0.01 -5.00 6.04
CA LEU A 57 0.12 -4.05 7.12
C LEU A 57 -0.53 -2.76 6.68
N ILE A 58 -1.41 -2.21 7.51
CA ILE A 58 -2.08 -0.94 7.24
C ILE A 58 -1.71 0.06 8.34
N ASP A 59 -1.09 1.15 7.94
CA ASP A 59 -0.80 2.28 8.81
C ASP A 59 -1.89 3.35 8.63
N PHE A 60 -2.58 3.67 9.71
CA PHE A 60 -3.51 4.79 9.75
C PHE A 60 -2.77 6.02 10.24
N SER A 61 -2.70 7.03 9.41
CA SER A 61 -1.96 8.26 9.69
C SER A 61 -2.76 9.51 9.34
N THR A 62 -2.24 10.65 9.73
CA THR A 62 -2.74 11.97 9.36
C THR A 62 -1.57 12.85 8.92
N THR A 63 -1.85 13.91 8.16
CA THR A 63 -0.80 14.79 7.62
C THR A 63 -0.11 15.63 8.70
N TRP A 64 -0.78 15.88 9.83
CA TRP A 64 -0.26 16.68 10.93
C TRP A 64 0.40 15.87 12.05
N CYS A 65 0.40 14.56 11.96
CA CYS A 65 0.92 13.67 12.99
C CYS A 65 2.44 13.56 12.91
N GLY A 66 3.13 14.08 13.91
CA GLY A 66 4.60 14.03 13.96
C GLY A 66 5.18 12.63 14.07
N TRP A 67 4.56 11.75 14.85
CA TRP A 67 4.97 10.34 14.98
C TRP A 67 4.73 9.55 13.70
N CYS A 68 3.68 9.87 12.95
CA CYS A 68 3.42 9.27 11.63
C CYS A 68 4.55 9.61 10.66
N LYS A 69 5.03 10.85 10.67
CA LYS A 69 6.17 11.27 9.83
C LYS A 69 7.45 10.52 10.17
N LYS A 70 7.67 10.20 11.44
CA LYS A 70 8.82 9.40 11.88
C LYS A 70 8.68 7.91 11.51
N LEU A 71 7.45 7.40 11.50
CA LEU A 71 7.16 6.02 11.16
C LEU A 71 7.25 5.74 9.66
N HIS A 72 6.88 6.70 8.81
CA HIS A 72 6.85 6.50 7.35
C HIS A 72 8.16 5.97 6.77
N PRO A 73 9.35 6.51 7.08
CA PRO A 73 10.61 5.97 6.56
C PRO A 73 10.86 4.53 7.00
N ILE A 74 10.42 4.17 8.20
CA ILE A 74 10.53 2.80 8.73
C ILE A 74 9.61 1.87 7.94
N LEU A 75 8.39 2.30 7.64
CA LEU A 75 7.44 1.52 6.83
C LEU A 75 7.93 1.35 5.40
N GLU A 76 8.58 2.35 4.82
CA GLU A 76 9.22 2.22 3.51
C GLU A 76 10.32 1.16 3.51
N GLN A 77 11.12 1.09 4.57
CA GLN A 77 12.14 0.05 4.73
C GLN A 77 11.51 -1.34 4.89
N VAL A 78 10.45 -1.44 5.68
CA VAL A 78 9.70 -2.69 5.85
C VAL A 78 9.11 -3.14 4.52
N ALA A 79 8.53 -2.22 3.76
CA ALA A 79 7.97 -2.52 2.44
C ALA A 79 9.02 -3.07 1.47
N LYS A 80 10.23 -2.51 1.47
CA LYS A 80 11.35 -3.01 0.68
C LYS A 80 11.84 -4.38 1.14
N GLN A 81 11.99 -4.55 2.45
CA GLN A 81 12.50 -5.79 3.05
C GLN A 81 11.56 -6.97 2.80
N TYR A 82 10.27 -6.73 2.83
CA TYR A 82 9.24 -7.77 2.64
C TYR A 82 8.57 -7.70 1.27
N GLU A 83 9.21 -7.06 0.30
CA GLU A 83 8.71 -6.97 -1.07
C GLU A 83 8.37 -8.37 -1.63
N GLY A 84 7.18 -8.49 -2.20
CA GLY A 84 6.66 -9.76 -2.70
C GLY A 84 6.11 -10.71 -1.63
N LYS A 85 6.22 -10.38 -0.33
CA LYS A 85 5.75 -11.21 0.78
C LYS A 85 4.64 -10.58 1.60
N VAL A 86 4.66 -9.27 1.74
CA VAL A 86 3.71 -8.50 2.54
C VAL A 86 3.37 -7.21 1.80
N TYR A 87 2.10 -6.87 1.78
CA TYR A 87 1.67 -5.55 1.32
C TYR A 87 1.76 -4.56 2.46
N VAL A 88 2.35 -3.40 2.21
CA VAL A 88 2.43 -2.33 3.20
C VAL A 88 1.64 -1.12 2.69
N TYR A 89 0.57 -0.83 3.38
CA TYR A 89 -0.34 0.26 3.04
C TYR A 89 -0.28 1.37 4.08
N THR A 90 -0.43 2.59 3.63
CA THR A 90 -0.73 3.72 4.49
C THR A 90 -2.05 4.36 4.06
N LEU A 91 -2.84 4.78 5.03
CA LEU A 91 -4.16 5.35 4.82
C LEU A 91 -4.27 6.65 5.61
N ASP A 92 -4.64 7.71 4.91
CA ASP A 92 -4.92 8.99 5.55
C ASP A 92 -6.31 8.95 6.17
N ALA A 93 -6.35 8.91 7.50
CA ALA A 93 -7.61 8.76 8.24
C ALA A 93 -8.54 9.97 8.11
N GLU A 94 -8.03 11.15 7.77
CA GLU A 94 -8.86 12.34 7.53
C GLU A 94 -9.48 12.34 6.14
N LYS A 95 -8.76 11.81 5.15
CA LYS A 95 -9.28 11.64 3.79
C LYS A 95 -10.20 10.42 3.66
N GLU A 96 -9.94 9.40 4.45
CA GLU A 96 -10.64 8.10 4.41
C GLU A 96 -11.23 7.76 5.79
N PRO A 97 -12.13 8.63 6.33
CA PRO A 97 -12.63 8.47 7.68
C PRO A 97 -13.49 7.22 7.88
N GLU A 98 -14.14 6.74 6.83
CA GLU A 98 -14.98 5.56 6.87
C GLU A 98 -14.19 4.30 7.23
N VAL A 99 -13.06 4.08 6.57
CA VAL A 99 -12.19 2.92 6.86
C VAL A 99 -11.58 3.03 8.26
N ALA A 100 -11.13 4.21 8.65
CA ALA A 100 -10.61 4.44 10.00
C ALA A 100 -11.67 4.12 11.07
N ALA A 101 -12.91 4.50 10.85
CA ALA A 101 -14.03 4.20 11.75
C ALA A 101 -14.32 2.70 11.85
N LEU A 102 -14.22 1.95 10.75
CA LEU A 102 -14.40 0.49 10.75
C LEU A 102 -13.42 -0.23 11.67
N PHE A 103 -12.21 0.28 11.79
CA PHE A 103 -11.19 -0.28 12.69
C PHE A 103 -11.20 0.33 14.09
N GLY A 104 -12.09 1.29 14.34
CA GLY A 104 -12.14 1.97 15.63
C GLY A 104 -10.89 2.78 15.96
N VAL A 105 -10.21 3.32 14.96
CA VAL A 105 -8.98 4.08 15.12
C VAL A 105 -9.25 5.40 15.85
N ARG A 106 -8.54 5.64 16.96
CA ARG A 106 -8.68 6.82 17.81
C ARG A 106 -7.40 7.63 17.98
N SER A 107 -6.28 7.08 17.59
CA SER A 107 -4.97 7.72 17.73
C SER A 107 -4.09 7.41 16.54
N TYR A 108 -3.07 8.23 16.34
CA TYR A 108 -2.19 8.11 15.19
C TYR A 108 -0.73 8.15 15.63
N PRO A 109 0.12 7.29 15.02
CA PRO A 109 -0.24 6.25 14.06
C PRO A 109 -0.90 5.03 14.74
N THR A 110 -1.78 4.35 14.00
CA THR A 110 -2.27 3.02 14.37
C THR A 110 -1.93 2.06 13.26
N VAL A 111 -1.34 0.92 13.59
CA VAL A 111 -0.91 -0.09 12.65
C VAL A 111 -1.71 -1.37 12.86
N VAL A 112 -2.27 -1.90 11.78
CA VAL A 112 -3.07 -3.13 11.78
C VAL A 112 -2.41 -4.14 10.86
N LEU A 113 -2.33 -5.39 11.32
CA LEU A 113 -1.88 -6.53 10.52
C LEU A 113 -3.08 -7.37 10.10
N CYS A 114 -3.07 -7.77 8.84
CA CYS A 114 -4.11 -8.61 8.25
C CYS A 114 -3.55 -9.91 7.70
#